data_f3e0c640eb4660599e67c5e689288449
#
_entry.id   f3e0c640eb4660599e67c5e689288449
#
_cell.length_a   1.000
_cell.length_b   1.000
_cell.length_c   1.000
_cell.angle_alpha   90.00
_cell.angle_beta   90.00
_cell.angle_gamma   90.00
#
_symmetry.space_group_name_H-M   'P 1'
#
loop_
_entity.id
_entity.type
_entity.pdbx_description
1 polymer ?
#
loop_
_entity_poly.entity_id
_entity_poly.type
_entity_poly.pdbx_seq_one_letter_code
_entity_poly.pdbx_strand_id
1 'polypeptide(L)'
;MIPTVQIGLDLPREELDSRIDIRTKQMLENGFVEEVERIRPRLGITAGKALGYQQVVDYLDGLCDLNDTFMSIAQKTKRLARKQMGWFGRDPRIHWLQALNPALLGNAMAIIEHADAGDYDAIDAQADAYTQHHLGDIA
;
A
#
# COMPACT_ATOMS: atom_id res chain seq x y z
N MET A 1 14.07 19.37 16.25
CA MET A 1 13.42 18.16 15.72
C MET A 1 11.94 18.19 16.05
N ILE A 2 11.10 18.04 15.06
CA ILE A 2 9.64 18.02 15.28
C ILE A 2 9.24 16.62 15.74
N PRO A 3 8.57 16.47 16.90
CA PRO A 3 8.07 15.17 17.32
C PRO A 3 7.11 14.60 16.29
N THR A 4 7.29 13.33 15.93
CA THR A 4 6.51 12.66 14.90
C THR A 4 6.01 11.32 15.41
N VAL A 5 4.74 11.03 15.14
CA VAL A 5 4.14 9.71 15.37
C VAL A 5 3.84 9.07 14.03
N GLN A 6 4.23 7.81 13.87
CA GLN A 6 3.96 7.03 12.67
C GLN A 6 3.00 5.90 13.00
N ILE A 7 1.90 5.83 12.27
CA ILE A 7 0.90 4.78 12.39
C ILE A 7 0.87 3.98 11.10
N GLY A 8 1.07 2.68 11.21
CA GLY A 8 0.93 1.76 10.10
C GLY A 8 -0.39 1.01 10.18
N LEU A 9 -1.02 0.78 9.04
CA LEU A 9 -2.24 -0.02 8.96
C LEU A 9 -1.90 -1.41 8.42
N ASP A 10 -2.30 -2.44 9.15
CA ASP A 10 -2.11 -3.81 8.75
C ASP A 10 -3.42 -4.46 8.31
N LEU A 11 -3.34 -5.25 7.25
CA LEU A 11 -4.45 -6.05 6.73
C LEU A 11 -4.03 -7.51 6.65
N PRO A 12 -4.95 -8.46 6.88
CA PRO A 12 -4.67 -9.85 6.50
C PRO A 12 -4.26 -9.92 5.03
N ARG A 13 -3.25 -10.73 4.72
CA ARG A 13 -2.69 -10.83 3.37
C ARG A 13 -3.74 -11.15 2.32
N GLU A 14 -4.62 -12.09 2.62
CA GLU A 14 -5.69 -12.50 1.72
C GLU A 14 -6.66 -11.36 1.43
N GLU A 15 -7.01 -10.56 2.44
CA GLU A 15 -7.87 -9.41 2.29
C GLU A 15 -7.22 -8.33 1.43
N LEU A 16 -5.93 -8.06 1.64
CA LEU A 16 -5.19 -7.10 0.84
C LEU A 16 -5.11 -7.55 -0.63
N ASP A 17 -4.77 -8.82 -0.87
CA ASP A 17 -4.68 -9.37 -2.22
C ASP A 17 -6.03 -9.28 -2.94
N SER A 18 -7.13 -9.59 -2.25
CA SER A 18 -8.48 -9.46 -2.78
C SER A 18 -8.82 -8.02 -3.15
N ARG A 19 -8.50 -7.07 -2.30
CA ARG A 19 -8.73 -5.64 -2.56
C ARG A 19 -7.92 -5.14 -3.76
N ILE A 20 -6.70 -5.62 -3.90
CA ILE A 20 -5.85 -5.28 -5.06
C ILE A 20 -6.48 -5.79 -6.35
N ASP A 21 -6.98 -7.02 -6.36
CA ASP A 21 -7.65 -7.59 -7.52
C ASP A 21 -8.89 -6.80 -7.91
N ILE A 22 -9.75 -6.48 -6.94
CA ILE A 22 -10.96 -5.70 -7.17
C ILE A 22 -10.64 -4.31 -7.68
N ARG A 23 -9.69 -3.63 -7.05
CA ARG A 23 -9.29 -2.29 -7.44
C ARG A 23 -8.69 -2.25 -8.84
N THR A 24 -7.85 -3.21 -9.18
CA THR A 24 -7.24 -3.30 -10.52
C THR A 24 -8.30 -3.52 -11.58
N LYS A 25 -9.27 -4.39 -11.31
CA LYS A 25 -10.37 -4.64 -12.22
C LYS A 25 -11.22 -3.39 -12.43
N GLN A 26 -11.57 -2.70 -11.35
CA GLN A 26 -12.33 -1.44 -11.42
C GLN A 26 -11.58 -0.37 -12.21
N MET A 27 -10.28 -0.25 -12.00
CA MET A 27 -9.44 0.72 -12.70
C MET A 27 -9.46 0.48 -14.21
N LEU A 28 -9.32 -0.77 -14.65
CA LEU A 28 -9.36 -1.12 -16.07
C LEU A 28 -10.76 -0.92 -16.68
N GLU A 29 -11.82 -1.19 -15.91
CA GLU A 29 -13.21 -0.99 -16.35
C GLU A 29 -13.61 0.48 -16.41
N ASN A 30 -12.98 1.34 -15.60
CA ASN A 30 -13.35 2.75 -15.45
C ASN A 30 -12.51 3.72 -16.31
N GLY A 31 -11.90 3.22 -17.38
CA GLY A 31 -11.28 4.09 -18.38
C GLY A 31 -9.78 4.29 -18.25
N PHE A 32 -9.07 3.46 -17.47
CA PHE A 32 -7.62 3.57 -17.35
C PHE A 32 -6.89 3.33 -18.67
N VAL A 33 -7.37 2.37 -19.47
CA VAL A 33 -6.79 2.07 -20.79
C VAL A 33 -6.89 3.28 -21.71
N GLU A 34 -8.05 3.92 -21.74
CA GLU A 34 -8.32 5.09 -22.55
C GLU A 34 -7.50 6.29 -22.08
N GLU A 35 -7.34 6.43 -20.77
CA GLU A 35 -6.48 7.47 -20.19
C GLU A 35 -5.03 7.30 -20.63
N VAL A 36 -4.48 6.09 -20.54
CA VAL A 36 -3.11 5.80 -20.97
C VAL A 36 -2.94 6.08 -22.47
N GLU A 37 -3.90 5.67 -23.28
CA GLU A 37 -3.87 5.92 -24.72
C GLU A 37 -3.82 7.43 -25.02
N ARG A 38 -4.59 8.22 -24.30
CA ARG A 38 -4.66 9.68 -24.50
C ARG A 38 -3.36 10.36 -24.08
N ILE A 39 -2.76 9.95 -22.96
CA ILE A 39 -1.59 10.65 -22.39
C ILE A 39 -0.26 10.09 -22.87
N ARG A 40 -0.26 8.91 -23.49
CA ARG A 40 0.95 8.20 -23.95
C ARG A 40 1.94 9.09 -24.70
N PRO A 41 1.52 9.92 -25.68
CA PRO A 41 2.46 10.76 -26.44
C PRO A 41 3.13 11.86 -25.63
N ARG A 42 2.57 12.18 -24.45
CA ARG A 42 3.01 13.31 -23.61
C ARG A 42 3.83 12.88 -22.41
N LEU A 43 3.95 11.57 -22.16
CA LEU A 43 4.63 11.07 -20.98
C LEU A 43 6.14 10.98 -21.19
N GLY A 44 6.88 11.47 -20.21
CA GLY A 44 8.32 11.27 -20.14
C GLY A 44 8.66 9.83 -19.71
N ILE A 45 9.95 9.48 -19.83
CA ILE A 45 10.45 8.12 -19.53
C ILE A 45 10.13 7.72 -18.07
N THR A 46 10.30 8.63 -17.13
CA THR A 46 10.06 8.34 -15.70
C THR A 46 8.60 8.07 -15.42
N ALA A 47 7.69 8.89 -15.96
CA ALA A 47 6.26 8.71 -15.79
C ALA A 47 5.76 7.43 -16.49
N GLY A 48 6.36 7.08 -17.63
CA GLY A 48 6.03 5.85 -18.34
C GLY A 48 6.39 4.57 -17.58
N LYS A 49 7.21 4.67 -16.52
CA LYS A 49 7.56 3.53 -15.66
C LYS A 49 6.59 3.35 -14.49
N ALA A 50 5.58 4.21 -14.35
CA ALA A 50 4.58 4.07 -13.31
C ALA A 50 3.87 2.71 -13.42
N LEU A 51 3.53 2.14 -12.25
CA LEU A 51 2.89 0.83 -12.20
C LEU A 51 1.56 0.84 -12.97
N GLY A 52 1.39 -0.12 -13.84
CA GLY A 52 0.22 -0.27 -14.68
C GLY A 52 0.35 0.37 -16.06
N TYR A 53 1.18 1.40 -16.20
CA TYR A 53 1.31 2.11 -17.48
C TYR A 53 1.91 1.21 -18.57
N GLN A 54 3.05 0.58 -18.30
CA GLN A 54 3.71 -0.27 -19.29
C GLN A 54 2.85 -1.47 -19.68
N GLN A 55 2.12 -2.03 -18.72
CA GLN A 55 1.22 -3.15 -18.97
C GLN A 55 0.10 -2.76 -19.95
N VAL A 56 -0.46 -1.57 -19.79
CA VAL A 56 -1.49 -1.06 -20.70
C VAL A 56 -0.89 -0.72 -22.07
N VAL A 57 0.31 -0.16 -22.12
CA VAL A 57 1.00 0.09 -23.39
C VAL A 57 1.22 -1.21 -24.15
N ASP A 58 1.66 -2.27 -23.49
CA ASP A 58 1.84 -3.58 -24.10
C ASP A 58 0.51 -4.13 -24.65
N TYR A 59 -0.58 -3.92 -23.93
CA TYR A 59 -1.92 -4.28 -24.39
C TYR A 59 -2.32 -3.49 -25.64
N LEU A 60 -2.09 -2.17 -25.65
CA LEU A 60 -2.39 -1.30 -26.79
C LEU A 60 -1.53 -1.67 -28.02
N ASP A 61 -0.32 -2.13 -27.80
CA ASP A 61 0.58 -2.59 -28.86
C ASP A 61 0.29 -4.02 -29.33
N GLY A 62 -0.71 -4.67 -28.75
CA GLY A 62 -1.11 -6.02 -29.14
C GLY A 62 -0.22 -7.14 -28.63
N LEU A 63 0.64 -6.87 -27.64
CA LEU A 63 1.57 -7.85 -27.09
C LEU A 63 0.91 -8.81 -26.09
N CYS A 64 -0.24 -8.45 -25.54
CA CYS A 64 -0.99 -9.26 -24.59
C CYS A 64 -2.48 -8.90 -24.64
N ASP A 65 -3.33 -9.73 -24.06
CA ASP A 65 -4.75 -9.44 -23.96
C ASP A 65 -5.08 -8.66 -22.67
N LEU A 66 -6.36 -8.27 -22.51
CA LEU A 66 -6.78 -7.50 -21.35
C LEU A 66 -6.68 -8.29 -20.04
N ASN A 67 -6.92 -9.59 -20.09
CA ASN A 67 -6.80 -10.45 -18.92
C ASN A 67 -5.33 -10.56 -18.47
N ASP A 68 -4.39 -10.71 -19.40
CA ASP A 68 -2.97 -10.71 -19.10
C ASP A 68 -2.53 -9.39 -18.49
N THR A 69 -3.06 -8.28 -19.00
CA THR A 69 -2.82 -6.93 -18.46
C THR A 69 -3.30 -6.84 -17.02
N PHE A 70 -4.53 -7.27 -16.73
CA PHE A 70 -5.08 -7.30 -15.37
C PHE A 70 -4.20 -8.12 -14.44
N MET A 71 -3.85 -9.34 -14.81
CA MET A 71 -3.06 -10.24 -13.98
C MET A 71 -1.66 -9.67 -13.71
N SER A 72 -1.03 -9.09 -14.72
CA SER A 72 0.29 -8.48 -14.58
C SER A 72 0.28 -7.29 -13.63
N ILE A 73 -0.69 -6.40 -13.75
CA ILE A 73 -0.81 -5.23 -12.86
C ILE A 73 -1.08 -5.69 -11.43
N ALA A 74 -2.04 -6.59 -11.24
CA ALA A 74 -2.40 -7.10 -9.92
C ALA A 74 -1.21 -7.78 -9.24
N GLN A 75 -0.48 -8.63 -9.96
CA GLN A 75 0.69 -9.33 -9.43
C GLN A 75 1.80 -8.35 -9.01
N LYS A 76 2.09 -7.37 -9.84
CA LYS A 76 3.11 -6.36 -9.53
C LYS A 76 2.71 -5.49 -8.35
N THR A 77 1.43 -5.15 -8.24
CA THR A 77 0.92 -4.38 -7.10
C THR A 77 1.04 -5.18 -5.80
N LYS A 78 0.69 -6.46 -5.82
CA LYS A 78 0.85 -7.35 -4.65
C LYS A 78 2.31 -7.47 -4.24
N ARG A 79 3.21 -7.60 -5.22
CA ARG A 79 4.65 -7.67 -4.96
C ARG A 79 5.17 -6.39 -4.34
N LEU A 80 4.73 -5.23 -4.83
CA LEU A 80 5.09 -3.93 -4.27
C LEU A 80 4.60 -3.80 -2.82
N ALA A 81 3.37 -4.21 -2.53
CA ALA A 81 2.82 -4.17 -1.18
C ALA A 81 3.66 -5.02 -0.20
N ARG A 82 4.08 -6.21 -0.61
CA ARG A 82 4.94 -7.07 0.19
C ARG A 82 6.33 -6.46 0.41
N LYS A 83 6.86 -5.83 -0.61
CA LYS A 83 8.16 -5.14 -0.53
C LYS A 83 8.10 -3.94 0.43
N GLN A 84 7.02 -3.16 0.36
CA GLN A 84 6.79 -2.06 1.30
C GLN A 84 6.67 -2.57 2.73
N MET A 85 5.95 -3.66 2.95
CA MET A 85 5.85 -4.27 4.27
C MET A 85 7.22 -4.75 4.77
N GLY A 86 8.05 -5.30 3.88
CA GLY A 86 9.42 -5.68 4.22
C GLY A 86 10.27 -4.51 4.71
N TRP A 87 10.04 -3.30 4.17
CA TRP A 87 10.74 -2.10 4.61
C TRP A 87 10.16 -1.54 5.90
N PHE A 88 8.84 -1.28 5.91
CA PHE A 88 8.19 -0.62 7.03
C PHE A 88 8.04 -1.55 8.24
N GLY A 89 7.91 -2.85 8.01
CA GLY A 89 7.82 -3.83 9.09
C GLY A 89 9.09 -3.93 9.94
N ARG A 90 10.22 -3.41 9.44
CA ARG A 90 11.49 -3.35 10.18
C ARG A 90 11.64 -2.11 11.04
N ASP A 91 10.74 -1.13 10.90
CA ASP A 91 10.85 0.13 11.63
C ASP A 91 10.11 0.02 12.98
N PRO A 92 10.85 0.00 14.12
CA PRO A 92 10.22 -0.13 15.43
C PRO A 92 9.44 1.13 15.85
N ARG A 93 9.59 2.24 15.13
CA ARG A 93 8.90 3.50 15.44
C ARG A 93 7.46 3.52 14.92
N ILE A 94 7.08 2.57 14.05
CA ILE A 94 5.72 2.51 13.50
C ILE A 94 4.82 1.77 14.48
N HIS A 95 3.70 2.40 14.83
CA HIS A 95 2.64 1.81 15.64
C HIS A 95 1.64 1.14 14.71
N TRP A 96 1.66 -0.19 14.68
CA TRP A 96 0.83 -0.97 13.77
C TRP A 96 -0.56 -1.18 14.35
N LEU A 97 -1.58 -0.87 13.55
CA LEU A 97 -2.98 -1.06 13.89
C LEU A 97 -3.65 -1.92 12.83
N GLN A 98 -4.60 -2.74 13.25
CA GLN A 98 -5.37 -3.58 12.35
C GLN A 98 -6.39 -2.74 11.58
N ALA A 99 -6.28 -2.72 10.26
CA ALA A 99 -7.11 -1.86 9.40
C ALA A 99 -8.60 -2.22 9.43
N LEU A 100 -8.94 -3.48 9.67
CA LEU A 100 -10.33 -3.96 9.72
C LEU A 100 -10.94 -3.88 11.12
N ASN A 101 -10.19 -3.48 12.14
CA ASN A 101 -10.70 -3.36 13.50
C ASN A 101 -11.72 -2.22 13.60
N PRO A 102 -12.95 -2.46 14.10
CA PRO A 102 -13.94 -1.38 14.29
C PRO A 102 -13.45 -0.26 15.21
N ALA A 103 -12.52 -0.55 16.12
CA ALA A 103 -11.92 0.41 17.04
C ALA A 103 -10.71 1.14 16.45
N LEU A 104 -10.41 0.99 15.14
CA LEU A 104 -9.23 1.54 14.49
C LEU A 104 -9.09 3.05 14.76
N LEU A 105 -10.15 3.82 14.53
CA LEU A 105 -10.09 5.28 14.71
C LEU A 105 -9.80 5.65 16.17
N GLY A 106 -10.47 5.00 17.12
CA GLY A 106 -10.24 5.23 18.54
C GLY A 106 -8.81 4.87 18.95
N ASN A 107 -8.28 3.76 18.45
CA ASN A 107 -6.91 3.34 18.76
C ASN A 107 -5.88 4.31 18.17
N ALA A 108 -6.10 4.80 16.95
CA ALA A 108 -5.23 5.79 16.31
C ALA A 108 -5.27 7.12 17.07
N MET A 109 -6.46 7.58 17.47
CA MET A 109 -6.62 8.80 18.24
C MET A 109 -5.95 8.72 19.61
N ALA A 110 -6.00 7.56 20.27
CA ALA A 110 -5.31 7.35 21.55
C ALA A 110 -3.80 7.53 21.41
N ILE A 111 -3.20 7.02 20.35
CA ILE A 111 -1.77 7.18 20.06
C ILE A 111 -1.44 8.66 19.84
N ILE A 112 -2.26 9.38 19.09
CA ILE A 112 -2.07 10.81 18.81
C ILE A 112 -2.19 11.63 20.10
N GLU A 113 -3.16 11.32 20.95
CA GLU A 113 -3.37 12.01 22.22
C GLU A 113 -2.18 11.82 23.17
N HIS A 114 -1.61 10.61 23.25
CA HIS A 114 -0.40 10.38 24.03
C HIS A 114 0.79 11.17 23.49
N ALA A 115 0.93 11.27 22.19
CA ALA A 115 1.98 12.06 21.56
C ALA A 115 1.81 13.55 21.85
N ASP A 116 0.59 14.08 21.74
CA ASP A 116 0.28 15.49 22.03
C ASP A 116 0.54 15.83 23.50
N ALA A 117 0.32 14.89 24.40
CA ALA A 117 0.61 15.05 25.83
C ALA A 117 2.11 14.93 26.16
N GLY A 118 2.95 14.61 25.16
CA GLY A 118 4.39 14.41 25.36
C GLY A 118 4.76 13.08 25.97
N ASP A 119 3.83 12.12 26.03
CA ASP A 119 4.03 10.79 26.61
C ASP A 119 4.60 9.81 25.60
N TYR A 120 5.79 10.14 25.09
CA TYR A 120 6.45 9.30 24.09
C TYR A 120 7.01 8.00 24.67
N ASP A 121 7.30 7.97 25.97
CA ASP A 121 7.82 6.76 26.61
C ASP A 121 6.82 5.61 26.56
N ALA A 122 5.54 5.89 26.75
CA ALA A 122 4.48 4.89 26.65
C ALA A 122 4.28 4.40 25.21
N ILE A 123 4.50 5.28 24.22
CA ILE A 123 4.37 4.96 22.81
C ILE A 123 5.57 4.14 22.36
N ASP A 124 6.77 4.55 22.75
CA ASP A 124 8.03 3.95 22.29
C ASP A 124 8.42 2.69 23.06
N ALA A 125 7.67 2.33 24.10
CA ALA A 125 7.93 1.12 24.90
C ALA A 125 7.97 -0.15 24.05
N GLN A 126 7.27 -0.18 22.94
CA GLN A 126 7.29 -1.30 22.00
C GLN A 126 8.59 -1.41 21.22
N ALA A 127 9.32 -0.31 21.05
CA ALA A 127 10.56 -0.30 20.30
C ALA A 127 11.66 -1.17 20.93
N ASP A 128 11.70 -1.23 22.29
CA ASP A 128 12.68 -2.01 23.01
C ASP A 128 12.47 -3.53 22.89
N ALA A 129 11.22 -3.93 22.63
CA ALA A 129 10.85 -5.34 22.45
C ALA A 129 10.50 -5.65 20.99
N TYR A 130 10.96 -4.84 20.06
CA TYR A 130 10.56 -4.94 18.66
C TYR A 130 10.97 -6.27 18.04
N THR A 131 10.00 -6.87 17.36
CA THR A 131 10.21 -7.99 16.43
C THR A 131 9.75 -7.51 15.06
N GLN A 132 10.47 -7.89 14.01
CA GLN A 132 10.09 -7.49 12.66
C GLN A 132 8.63 -7.85 12.36
N HIS A 133 7.87 -6.82 11.95
CA HIS A 133 6.47 -7.00 11.58
C HIS A 133 6.34 -7.47 10.13
N HIS A 134 5.43 -8.41 9.90
CA HIS A 134 5.07 -8.90 8.58
C HIS A 134 3.59 -8.68 8.31
N LEU A 135 3.22 -8.64 7.03
CA LEU A 135 1.83 -8.46 6.62
C LEU A 135 0.94 -9.55 7.24
N GLY A 136 -0.10 -9.13 7.94
CA GLY A 136 -1.04 -10.04 8.59
C GLY A 136 -0.66 -10.50 9.99
N ASP A 137 0.44 -9.98 10.56
CA ASP A 137 0.90 -10.38 11.90
C ASP A 137 -0.04 -9.91 13.01
N ILE A 138 -0.79 -8.84 12.78
CA ILE A 138 -1.78 -8.34 13.74
C ILE A 138 -3.11 -9.01 13.43
N ALA A 139 -3.49 -9.92 14.28
CA ALA A 139 -4.72 -10.67 14.13
C ALA A 139 -5.97 -9.90 14.60
#